data_fc449b854cae16f3a68c3994c0e26864
#
_entry.id   fc449b854cae16f3a68c3994c0e26864
#
_cell.length_a   1.000
_cell.length_b   1.000
_cell.length_c   1.000
_cell.angle_alpha   90.00
_cell.angle_beta   90.00
_cell.angle_gamma   90.00
#
_symmetry.space_group_name_H-M   'P 1'
#
loop_
_entity.id
_entity.type
_entity.pdbx_description
1 polymer ?
#
loop_
_entity_poly.entity_id
_entity_poly.type
_entity_poly.pdbx_seq_one_letter_code
_entity_poly.pdbx_strand_id
1 'polypeptide(L)'
;MNIEHIALNVQDPDAMTEWYVKHLGMRVARHVGGPAHTWFLADESGHTVLEIYHNPAAPIPDYAAMDPLLLHIALATDDMEGARARLTAAGAIPQGDVGTTPAGDQLAFLRDPWGLVLQLAKRQKLII
;
A
#
# COMPACT_ATOMS: atom_id res chain seq x y z
N MET A 1 -7.51 -3.99 23.06
CA MET A 1 -6.37 -4.32 22.16
C MET A 1 -6.47 -3.44 20.92
N ASN A 2 -5.35 -2.97 20.40
CA ASN A 2 -5.28 -2.19 19.15
C ASN A 2 -4.44 -2.97 18.14
N ILE A 3 -4.65 -2.73 16.86
CA ILE A 3 -3.74 -3.24 15.82
C ILE A 3 -2.44 -2.44 15.94
N GLU A 4 -1.32 -3.14 16.14
CA GLU A 4 -0.01 -2.49 16.27
C GLU A 4 0.62 -2.28 14.89
N HIS A 5 0.62 -3.33 14.03
CA HIS A 5 1.06 -3.26 12.63
C HIS A 5 0.44 -4.39 11.78
N ILE A 6 0.57 -4.25 10.48
CA ILE A 6 0.33 -5.30 9.48
C ILE A 6 1.66 -5.56 8.78
N ALA A 7 2.10 -6.82 8.73
CA ALA A 7 3.41 -7.20 8.22
C ALA A 7 3.36 -7.72 6.77
N LEU A 8 4.33 -7.30 5.96
CA LEU A 8 4.52 -7.71 4.58
C LEU A 8 5.93 -8.29 4.40
N ASN A 9 6.03 -9.59 4.10
CA ASN A 9 7.29 -10.20 3.71
C ASN A 9 7.54 -9.95 2.22
N VAL A 10 8.64 -9.27 1.90
CA VAL A 10 8.94 -8.80 0.53
C VAL A 10 10.38 -9.10 0.14
N GLN A 11 10.68 -9.07 -1.15
CA GLN A 11 12.02 -9.36 -1.65
C GLN A 11 13.02 -8.24 -1.34
N ASP A 12 12.60 -6.99 -1.47
CA ASP A 12 13.44 -5.80 -1.28
C ASP A 12 12.72 -4.77 -0.40
N PRO A 13 12.83 -4.90 0.95
CA PRO A 13 12.18 -3.99 1.87
C PRO A 13 12.69 -2.55 1.77
N ASP A 14 13.97 -2.35 1.43
CA ASP A 14 14.57 -1.02 1.35
C ASP A 14 13.97 -0.25 0.16
N ALA A 15 13.94 -0.85 -1.03
CA ALA A 15 13.38 -0.22 -2.23
C ALA A 15 11.87 0.03 -2.08
N MET A 16 11.11 -0.92 -1.51
CA MET A 16 9.68 -0.77 -1.30
C MET A 16 9.39 0.36 -0.30
N THR A 17 10.14 0.44 0.79
CA THR A 17 10.04 1.50 1.79
C THR A 17 10.30 2.87 1.16
N GLU A 18 11.37 3.02 0.38
CA GLU A 18 11.69 4.27 -0.30
C GLU A 18 10.54 4.74 -1.20
N TRP A 19 9.97 3.82 -1.98
CA TRP A 19 8.84 4.13 -2.86
C TRP A 19 7.58 4.52 -2.07
N TYR A 20 7.27 3.80 -0.99
CA TYR A 20 6.09 4.07 -0.14
C TYR A 20 6.20 5.43 0.56
N VAL A 21 7.37 5.76 1.08
CA VAL A 21 7.63 7.08 1.67
C VAL A 21 7.46 8.18 0.62
N LYS A 22 8.06 7.99 -0.56
CA LYS A 22 8.07 9.02 -1.62
C LYS A 22 6.72 9.23 -2.29
N HIS A 23 5.96 8.17 -2.53
CA HIS A 23 4.78 8.22 -3.39
C HIS A 23 3.45 8.01 -2.67
N LEU A 24 3.44 7.37 -1.49
CA LEU A 24 2.22 7.19 -0.69
C LEU A 24 2.15 8.13 0.52
N GLY A 25 3.18 8.99 0.73
CA GLY A 25 3.19 9.92 1.86
C GLY A 25 3.42 9.25 3.22
N MET A 26 3.89 8.00 3.22
CA MET A 26 4.21 7.32 4.47
C MET A 26 5.50 7.88 5.09
N ARG A 27 5.63 7.73 6.40
CA ARG A 27 6.85 8.12 7.13
C ARG A 27 7.45 6.93 7.87
N VAL A 28 8.77 6.89 7.94
CA VAL A 28 9.46 5.87 8.74
C VAL A 28 9.20 6.16 10.21
N ALA A 29 8.50 5.24 10.88
CA ALA A 29 8.29 5.27 12.32
C ALA A 29 9.44 4.58 13.06
N ARG A 30 9.97 3.49 12.49
CA ARG A 30 11.08 2.72 13.07
C ARG A 30 11.80 1.94 11.98
N HIS A 31 13.11 1.77 12.13
CA HIS A 31 13.91 0.86 11.33
C HIS A 31 14.72 -0.06 12.24
N VAL A 32 14.70 -1.34 11.95
CA VAL A 32 15.54 -2.34 12.60
C VAL A 32 16.40 -2.96 11.53
N GLY A 33 17.69 -2.68 11.57
CA GLY A 33 18.68 -3.29 10.67
C GLY A 33 18.82 -4.79 10.88
N GLY A 34 19.91 -5.34 10.40
CA GLY A 34 20.21 -6.77 10.49
C GLY A 34 19.61 -7.55 9.32
N PRO A 35 19.52 -8.88 9.42
CA PRO A 35 19.27 -9.72 8.23
C PRO A 35 17.87 -9.50 7.62
N ALA A 36 16.88 -9.06 8.40
CA ALA A 36 15.51 -8.88 7.92
C ALA A 36 15.24 -7.49 7.33
N HIS A 37 16.11 -6.51 7.53
CA HIS A 37 15.92 -5.12 7.05
C HIS A 37 14.50 -4.62 7.29
N THR A 38 14.04 -4.66 8.55
CA THR A 38 12.66 -4.36 8.91
C THR A 38 12.40 -2.86 8.99
N TRP A 39 11.39 -2.40 8.30
CA TRP A 39 10.89 -1.03 8.31
C TRP A 39 9.47 -0.98 8.82
N PHE A 40 9.19 -0.07 9.76
CA PHE A 40 7.85 0.25 10.21
C PHE A 40 7.46 1.61 9.63
N LEU A 41 6.45 1.62 8.77
CA LEU A 41 5.96 2.82 8.09
C LEU A 41 4.61 3.21 8.66
N ALA A 42 4.48 4.42 9.18
CA ALA A 42 3.20 4.98 9.56
C ALA A 42 2.60 5.76 8.40
N ASP A 43 1.27 5.68 8.25
CA ASP A 43 0.52 6.52 7.34
C ASP A 43 0.44 7.98 7.84
N GLU A 44 -0.20 8.85 7.08
CA GLU A 44 -0.33 10.27 7.42
C GLU A 44 -1.09 10.49 8.74
N SER A 45 -2.05 9.62 9.08
CA SER A 45 -2.77 9.69 10.36
C SER A 45 -1.88 9.35 11.56
N GLY A 46 -0.82 8.56 11.34
CA GLY A 46 0.06 8.05 12.37
C GLY A 46 -0.51 6.87 13.18
N HIS A 47 -1.68 6.36 12.79
CA HIS A 47 -2.37 5.28 13.49
C HIS A 47 -2.25 3.92 12.81
N THR A 48 -2.02 3.91 11.49
CA THR A 48 -1.83 2.67 10.73
C THR A 48 -0.35 2.47 10.45
N VAL A 49 0.17 1.29 10.80
CA VAL A 49 1.58 0.94 10.60
C VAL A 49 1.70 -0.30 9.74
N LEU A 50 2.52 -0.21 8.70
CA LEU A 50 2.97 -1.36 7.91
C LEU A 50 4.38 -1.74 8.36
N GLU A 51 4.59 -3.02 8.62
CA GLU A 51 5.92 -3.60 8.74
C GLU A 51 6.32 -4.19 7.39
N ILE A 52 7.39 -3.67 6.81
CA ILE A 52 7.96 -4.16 5.55
C ILE A 52 9.30 -4.78 5.86
N TYR A 53 9.47 -6.07 5.56
CA TYR A 53 10.65 -6.82 5.94
C TYR A 53 10.93 -7.99 4.99
N HIS A 54 12.12 -8.58 5.12
CA HIS A 54 12.48 -9.81 4.42
C HIS A 54 12.85 -10.90 5.44
N ASN A 55 12.04 -11.95 5.52
CA ASN A 55 12.34 -13.12 6.37
C ASN A 55 12.40 -14.37 5.51
N PRO A 56 13.60 -14.96 5.33
CA PRO A 56 13.78 -16.15 4.50
C PRO A 56 13.16 -17.43 5.11
N ALA A 57 12.71 -17.40 6.36
CA ALA A 57 12.01 -18.51 6.99
C ALA A 57 10.61 -18.76 6.42
N ALA A 58 10.06 -17.79 5.68
CA ALA A 58 8.77 -17.90 5.00
C ALA A 58 8.92 -17.56 3.52
N PRO A 59 8.13 -18.19 2.63
CA PRO A 59 8.12 -17.80 1.22
C PRO A 59 7.59 -16.37 1.08
N ILE A 60 8.12 -15.66 0.08
CA ILE A 60 7.55 -14.38 -0.32
C ILE A 60 6.31 -14.67 -1.18
N PRO A 61 5.14 -14.07 -0.85
CA PRO A 61 3.95 -14.23 -1.68
C PRO A 61 4.21 -13.69 -3.10
N ASP A 62 3.66 -14.36 -4.10
CA ASP A 62 3.59 -13.80 -5.45
C ASP A 62 2.47 -12.74 -5.50
N TYR A 63 2.77 -11.54 -5.03
CA TYR A 63 1.81 -10.45 -4.97
C TYR A 63 1.26 -10.09 -6.35
N ALA A 64 2.07 -10.22 -7.41
CA ALA A 64 1.66 -9.89 -8.77
C ALA A 64 0.61 -10.87 -9.33
N ALA A 65 0.63 -12.13 -8.90
CA ALA A 65 -0.35 -13.15 -9.29
C ALA A 65 -1.57 -13.19 -8.36
N MET A 66 -1.54 -12.48 -7.23
CA MET A 66 -2.63 -12.49 -6.25
C MET A 66 -3.84 -11.71 -6.75
N ASP A 67 -5.04 -12.30 -6.62
CA ASP A 67 -6.29 -11.59 -6.93
C ASP A 67 -6.44 -10.35 -6.03
N PRO A 68 -6.79 -9.17 -6.58
CA PRO A 68 -7.00 -7.96 -5.80
C PRO A 68 -8.00 -8.09 -4.66
N LEU A 69 -8.94 -9.02 -4.74
CA LEU A 69 -9.93 -9.25 -3.70
C LEU A 69 -9.40 -10.07 -2.51
N LEU A 70 -8.25 -10.74 -2.66
CA LEU A 70 -7.64 -11.51 -1.56
C LEU A 70 -6.89 -10.62 -0.58
N LEU A 71 -6.15 -9.66 -1.10
CA LEU A 71 -5.38 -8.71 -0.30
C LEU A 71 -5.17 -7.42 -1.08
N HIS A 72 -5.47 -6.30 -0.46
CA HIS A 72 -5.09 -4.98 -0.95
C HIS A 72 -4.93 -4.01 0.22
N ILE A 73 -4.14 -2.96 -0.01
CA ILE A 73 -4.02 -1.82 0.90
C ILE A 73 -4.84 -0.69 0.31
N ALA A 74 -5.87 -0.24 1.02
CA ALA A 74 -6.69 0.88 0.59
C ALA A 74 -6.16 2.20 1.14
N LEU A 75 -6.03 3.19 0.25
CA LEU A 75 -5.54 4.53 0.54
C LEU A 75 -6.67 5.52 0.26
N ALA A 76 -7.02 6.33 1.25
CA ALA A 76 -8.00 7.38 1.07
C ALA A 76 -7.41 8.53 0.24
N THR A 77 -8.21 9.10 -0.65
CA THR A 77 -7.83 10.27 -1.45
C THR A 77 -9.03 11.13 -1.78
N ASP A 78 -8.86 12.44 -1.79
CA ASP A 78 -9.85 13.40 -2.29
C ASP A 78 -9.70 13.69 -3.77
N ASP A 79 -8.55 13.30 -4.35
CA ASP A 79 -8.19 13.51 -5.77
C ASP A 79 -7.91 12.16 -6.44
N MET A 80 -8.95 11.46 -6.86
CA MET A 80 -8.86 10.13 -7.48
C MET A 80 -7.99 10.15 -8.74
N GLU A 81 -8.27 11.06 -9.68
CA GLU A 81 -7.57 11.10 -10.97
C GLU A 81 -6.10 11.54 -10.81
N GLY A 82 -5.84 12.56 -9.99
CA GLY A 82 -4.48 13.00 -9.71
C GLY A 82 -3.66 11.96 -8.97
N ALA A 83 -4.22 11.29 -7.96
CA ALA A 83 -3.54 10.22 -7.24
C ALA A 83 -3.21 9.05 -8.17
N ARG A 84 -4.18 8.61 -8.99
CA ARG A 84 -3.99 7.55 -9.97
C ARG A 84 -2.89 7.90 -10.99
N ALA A 85 -2.91 9.12 -11.52
CA ALA A 85 -1.91 9.58 -12.47
C ALA A 85 -0.50 9.66 -11.85
N ARG A 86 -0.36 10.19 -10.63
CA ARG A 86 0.92 10.27 -9.92
C ARG A 86 1.52 8.89 -9.66
N LEU A 87 0.71 7.95 -9.15
CA LEU A 87 1.19 6.59 -8.87
C LEU A 87 1.55 5.84 -10.16
N THR A 88 0.79 6.03 -11.24
CA THR A 88 1.11 5.43 -12.56
C THR A 88 2.44 5.97 -13.08
N ALA A 89 2.66 7.28 -12.98
CA ALA A 89 3.94 7.89 -13.37
C ALA A 89 5.12 7.41 -12.49
N ALA A 90 4.84 7.00 -11.25
CA ALA A 90 5.82 6.45 -10.32
C ALA A 90 6.06 4.93 -10.50
N GLY A 91 5.44 4.29 -11.49
CA GLY A 91 5.64 2.88 -11.83
C GLY A 91 4.54 1.92 -11.35
N ALA A 92 3.47 2.42 -10.72
CA ALA A 92 2.32 1.58 -10.43
C ALA A 92 1.51 1.27 -11.72
N ILE A 93 0.91 0.09 -11.77
CA ILE A 93 0.17 -0.39 -12.95
C ILE A 93 -1.33 -0.40 -12.64
N PRO A 94 -2.14 0.47 -13.30
CA PRO A 94 -3.59 0.44 -13.13
C PRO A 94 -4.20 -0.93 -13.46
N GLN A 95 -5.17 -1.33 -12.65
CA GLN A 95 -5.95 -2.56 -12.83
C GLN A 95 -7.41 -2.16 -13.10
N GLY A 96 -7.77 -2.07 -14.38
CA GLY A 96 -9.09 -1.61 -14.80
C GLY A 96 -9.32 -0.10 -14.63
N ASP A 97 -10.57 0.31 -14.71
CA ASP A 97 -11.02 1.69 -14.63
C ASP A 97 -11.41 2.10 -13.20
N VAL A 98 -11.62 3.39 -12.99
CA VAL A 98 -12.24 3.91 -11.77
C VAL A 98 -13.71 3.48 -11.74
N GLY A 99 -14.06 2.71 -10.72
CA GLY A 99 -15.45 2.31 -10.47
C GLY A 99 -16.15 3.27 -9.53
N THR A 100 -17.47 3.40 -9.69
CA THR A 100 -18.32 4.17 -8.77
C THR A 100 -19.33 3.23 -8.12
N THR A 101 -19.39 3.25 -6.78
CA THR A 101 -20.36 2.44 -6.03
C THR A 101 -21.74 3.10 -6.07
N PRO A 102 -22.82 2.37 -5.72
CA PRO A 102 -24.17 2.96 -5.59
C PRO A 102 -24.24 4.13 -4.59
N ALA A 103 -23.34 4.14 -3.59
CA ALA A 103 -23.23 5.23 -2.62
C ALA A 103 -22.46 6.46 -3.15
N GLY A 104 -21.91 6.38 -4.37
CA GLY A 104 -21.13 7.45 -5.00
C GLY A 104 -19.66 7.46 -4.67
N ASP A 105 -19.16 6.48 -3.91
CA ASP A 105 -17.72 6.33 -3.66
C ASP A 105 -17.00 5.94 -4.96
N GLN A 106 -15.82 6.49 -5.18
CA GLN A 106 -14.94 6.09 -6.27
C GLN A 106 -13.85 5.16 -5.76
N LEU A 107 -13.61 4.07 -6.48
CA LEU A 107 -12.60 3.06 -6.16
C LEU A 107 -11.78 2.75 -7.40
N ALA A 108 -10.46 2.63 -7.24
CA ALA A 108 -9.56 2.22 -8.32
C ALA A 108 -8.46 1.30 -7.79
N PHE A 109 -8.16 0.22 -8.50
CA PHE A 109 -7.04 -0.65 -8.19
C PHE A 109 -5.81 -0.32 -9.04
N LEU A 110 -4.64 -0.40 -8.42
CA LEU A 110 -3.33 -0.39 -9.07
C LEU A 110 -2.47 -1.49 -8.43
N ARG A 111 -1.44 -1.92 -9.13
CA ARG A 111 -0.36 -2.70 -8.51
C ARG A 111 0.85 -1.80 -8.33
N ASP A 112 1.46 -1.85 -7.16
CA ASP A 112 2.74 -1.19 -6.95
C ASP A 112 3.85 -1.88 -7.77
N PRO A 113 5.08 -1.35 -7.80
CA PRO A 113 6.17 -1.94 -8.58
C PRO A 113 6.53 -3.39 -8.22
N TRP A 114 6.12 -3.88 -7.04
CA TRP A 114 6.33 -5.26 -6.58
C TRP A 114 5.10 -6.15 -6.75
N GLY A 115 4.04 -5.61 -7.35
CA GLY A 115 2.81 -6.34 -7.64
C GLY A 115 1.76 -6.32 -6.55
N LEU A 116 2.05 -5.77 -5.36
CA LEU A 116 1.05 -5.64 -4.29
C LEU A 116 -0.07 -4.70 -4.73
N VAL A 117 -1.31 -5.12 -4.44
CA VAL A 117 -2.48 -4.34 -4.84
C VAL A 117 -2.70 -3.16 -3.89
N LEU A 118 -2.77 -1.99 -4.47
CA LEU A 118 -3.22 -0.76 -3.83
C LEU A 118 -4.65 -0.44 -4.34
N GLN A 119 -5.52 -0.02 -3.44
CA GLN A 119 -6.82 0.53 -3.80
C GLN A 119 -6.85 2.01 -3.44
N LEU A 120 -7.11 2.88 -4.41
CA LEU A 120 -7.48 4.26 -4.13
C LEU A 120 -8.97 4.31 -3.80
N ALA A 121 -9.33 5.00 -2.73
CA ALA A 121 -10.70 5.13 -2.27
C ALA A 121 -11.04 6.61 -1.99
N LYS A 122 -11.94 7.16 -2.82
CA LYS A 122 -12.56 8.48 -2.57
C LYS A 122 -13.97 8.27 -2.05
N ARG A 123 -14.14 8.47 -0.75
CA ARG A 123 -15.40 8.22 -0.06
C ARG A 123 -16.27 9.47 0.01
N GLN A 124 -17.58 9.28 -0.17
CA GLN A 124 -18.57 10.35 0.11
C GLN A 124 -18.70 10.59 1.61
N LYS A 125 -18.51 9.54 2.41
CA LYS A 125 -18.51 9.59 3.86
C LYS A 125 -17.36 8.75 4.40
N LEU A 126 -16.58 9.30 5.30
CA LEU A 126 -15.50 8.56 5.96
C LEU A 126 -16.03 7.31 6.66
N ILE A 127 -15.21 6.26 6.73
CA ILE A 127 -15.55 5.01 7.43
C ILE A 127 -15.54 5.26 8.95
N ILE A 128 -14.56 6.02 9.44
CA ILE A 128 -14.37 6.44 10.82
C ILE A 128 -13.94 7.90 10.88
#